data_c2bdf3e9cb49fddd6b3bf0f6d71e8b74
#
_entry.id   c2bdf3e9cb49fddd6b3bf0f6d71e8b74
#
_cell.length_a   1.000
_cell.length_b   1.000
_cell.length_c   1.000
_cell.angle_alpha   90.00
_cell.angle_beta   90.00
_cell.angle_gamma   90.00
#
_symmetry.space_group_name_H-M   'P 1'
#
loop_
_entity.id
_entity.type
_entity.pdbx_description
1 polymer ?
#
loop_
_entity_poly.entity_id
_entity_poly.type
_entity_poly.pdbx_seq_one_letter_code
_entity_poly.pdbx_strand_id
1 'polypeptide(L)'
;MNQQKIPATVITGFLGAGKTTMIRNLLTNAGGKKIALIINEFGDLGIDGDVLKGCGAENCTEDDIIELTNGCICCTVADDFIPTMTKLLEREQRPDHIVIETSGLALPQPLVAAFNWPDIRTQVTVDGVITVIDSAAVAAGRFADDHDAVDARRAEDESLDHESPIEELFEDQLTCADLIVLNKTDLIDAAGLDRVRGEVASRTVRKPVMIEARNGEVSAGILLGLGIGTEDDVANRKSHHELEHEDGAPHDHDEFDSFVVEFGPIADPAGFIEALKGIIAAHDVLRLKGFVDVSGKPMRLQLQAVGSRIDHYFDRAWTSGERRATRLVVIGLHEMDQDAVRAAIEVLA
;
A
#
# COMPACT_ATOMS: atom_id res chain seq x y z
N MET A 1 -5.09 24.74 -15.38
CA MET A 1 -3.88 24.03 -15.82
C MET A 1 -4.11 22.58 -15.40
N ASN A 2 -4.15 21.62 -16.35
CA ASN A 2 -4.19 20.21 -16.00
C ASN A 2 -2.83 19.89 -15.36
N GLN A 3 -2.78 19.79 -14.04
CA GLN A 3 -1.58 19.27 -13.37
C GLN A 3 -1.49 17.80 -13.76
N GLN A 4 -0.40 17.41 -14.40
CA GLN A 4 -0.11 16.03 -14.70
C GLN A 4 -0.02 15.27 -13.39
N LYS A 5 -0.70 14.12 -13.27
CA LYS A 5 -0.61 13.26 -12.09
C LYS A 5 0.85 12.83 -11.87
N ILE A 6 1.24 12.71 -10.61
CA ILE A 6 2.56 12.17 -10.25
C ILE A 6 2.52 10.67 -10.45
N PRO A 7 3.43 10.09 -11.26
CA PRO A 7 3.51 8.63 -11.41
C PRO A 7 4.09 7.98 -10.14
N ALA A 8 3.53 6.84 -9.75
CA ALA A 8 3.99 6.03 -8.64
C ALA A 8 4.29 4.60 -9.11
N THR A 9 5.51 4.13 -8.90
CA THR A 9 5.90 2.74 -9.21
C THR A 9 5.89 1.91 -7.92
N VAL A 10 5.14 0.81 -7.93
CA VAL A 10 5.10 -0.16 -6.84
C VAL A 10 6.11 -1.27 -7.13
N ILE A 11 7.01 -1.54 -6.19
CA ILE A 11 8.02 -2.59 -6.27
C ILE A 11 7.72 -3.64 -5.22
N THR A 12 7.39 -4.84 -5.67
CA THR A 12 7.08 -6.01 -4.85
C THR A 12 8.00 -7.19 -5.18
N GLY A 13 7.86 -8.26 -4.45
CA GLY A 13 8.64 -9.51 -4.62
C GLY A 13 9.11 -10.05 -3.28
N PHE A 14 9.41 -11.33 -3.21
CA PHE A 14 9.74 -12.02 -1.98
C PHE A 14 10.95 -11.45 -1.23
N LEU A 15 11.03 -11.81 0.06
CA LEU A 15 12.16 -11.48 0.91
C LEU A 15 13.47 -11.96 0.26
N GLY A 16 14.49 -11.11 0.25
CA GLY A 16 15.79 -11.43 -0.35
C GLY A 16 15.83 -11.40 -1.89
N ALA A 17 14.74 -11.10 -2.61
CA ALA A 17 14.73 -11.02 -4.08
C ALA A 17 15.61 -9.87 -4.63
N GLY A 18 15.94 -8.88 -3.79
CA GLY A 18 16.82 -7.76 -4.15
C GLY A 18 16.10 -6.46 -4.47
N LYS A 19 14.89 -6.28 -3.96
CA LYS A 19 14.08 -5.04 -4.10
C LYS A 19 14.84 -3.80 -3.65
N THR A 20 15.31 -3.79 -2.41
CA THR A 20 16.06 -2.67 -1.81
C THR A 20 17.35 -2.36 -2.59
N THR A 21 18.06 -3.39 -3.06
CA THR A 21 19.24 -3.20 -3.91
C THR A 21 18.87 -2.54 -5.24
N MET A 22 17.78 -2.95 -5.87
CA MET A 22 17.29 -2.38 -7.12
C MET A 22 16.86 -0.93 -6.93
N ILE A 23 16.15 -0.63 -5.84
CA ILE A 23 15.74 0.74 -5.50
C ILE A 23 16.96 1.64 -5.29
N ARG A 24 17.97 1.17 -4.57
CA ARG A 24 19.22 1.92 -4.37
C ARG A 24 19.89 2.25 -5.71
N ASN A 25 19.99 1.26 -6.61
CA ASN A 25 20.56 1.49 -7.94
C ASN A 25 19.71 2.47 -8.75
N LEU A 26 18.37 2.39 -8.64
CA LEU A 26 17.45 3.33 -9.28
C LEU A 26 17.66 4.76 -8.76
N LEU A 27 17.70 4.97 -7.45
CA LEU A 27 17.90 6.29 -6.84
C LEU A 27 19.24 6.90 -7.26
N THR A 28 20.31 6.10 -7.27
CA THR A 28 21.65 6.54 -7.69
C THR A 28 21.67 6.97 -9.17
N ASN A 29 20.83 6.35 -10.01
CA ASN A 29 20.81 6.56 -11.46
C ASN A 29 19.50 7.22 -11.95
N ALA A 30 18.84 8.00 -11.11
CA ALA A 30 17.53 8.60 -11.40
C ALA A 30 17.53 9.70 -12.47
N GLY A 31 18.70 10.08 -13.01
CA GLY A 31 18.81 11.04 -14.12
C GLY A 31 18.32 12.44 -13.77
N GLY A 32 18.45 12.88 -12.52
CA GLY A 32 18.03 14.21 -12.06
C GLY A 32 16.55 14.30 -11.64
N LYS A 33 15.77 13.21 -11.72
CA LYS A 33 14.39 13.18 -11.22
C LYS A 33 14.38 13.21 -9.70
N LYS A 34 13.49 14.00 -9.10
CA LYS A 34 13.21 13.96 -7.67
C LYS A 34 12.30 12.79 -7.37
N ILE A 35 12.82 11.79 -6.68
CA ILE A 35 12.07 10.58 -6.31
C ILE A 35 11.74 10.64 -4.83
N ALA A 36 10.46 10.53 -4.50
CA ALA A 36 10.04 10.20 -3.14
C ALA A 36 9.95 8.70 -2.98
N LEU A 37 10.52 8.16 -1.92
CA LEU A 37 10.53 6.75 -1.61
C LEU A 37 9.67 6.47 -0.39
N ILE A 38 8.74 5.53 -0.52
CA ILE A 38 7.96 4.99 0.59
C ILE A 38 8.39 3.54 0.79
N ILE A 39 8.87 3.23 1.98
CA ILE A 39 9.30 1.89 2.36
C ILE A 39 8.27 1.34 3.33
N ASN A 40 7.73 0.18 3.00
CA ASN A 40 6.86 -0.57 3.88
C ASN A 40 7.59 -1.81 4.37
N GLU A 41 8.32 -1.65 5.47
CA GLU A 41 9.01 -2.75 6.12
C GLU A 41 8.45 -2.98 7.52
N PHE A 42 8.13 -4.25 7.81
CA PHE A 42 7.74 -4.71 9.14
C PHE A 42 8.97 -5.31 9.85
N GLY A 43 9.27 -4.84 11.07
CA GLY A 43 10.34 -5.38 11.91
C GLY A 43 11.43 -4.37 12.28
N ASP A 44 12.37 -4.79 13.11
CA ASP A 44 13.39 -3.94 13.74
C ASP A 44 14.07 -2.96 12.79
N LEU A 45 13.67 -1.69 12.99
CA LEU A 45 14.44 -0.48 12.69
C LEU A 45 15.32 -0.50 11.43
N GLY A 46 14.74 -0.03 10.30
CA GLY A 46 15.50 0.88 9.47
C GLY A 46 16.73 0.38 8.75
N ILE A 47 17.01 -0.94 8.72
CA ILE A 47 18.22 -1.41 8.03
C ILE A 47 18.16 -1.06 6.55
N ASP A 48 17.01 -1.26 5.91
CA ASP A 48 16.85 -0.91 4.49
C ASP A 48 16.74 0.61 4.30
N GLY A 49 16.05 1.30 5.20
CA GLY A 49 16.02 2.76 5.23
C GLY A 49 17.39 3.37 5.48
N ASP A 50 18.18 2.85 6.42
CA ASP A 50 19.55 3.32 6.70
C ASP A 50 20.50 3.02 5.52
N VAL A 51 20.33 1.87 4.87
CA VAL A 51 21.09 1.53 3.65
C VAL A 51 20.74 2.48 2.51
N LEU A 52 19.50 2.91 2.40
CA LEU A 52 19.04 3.85 1.38
C LEU A 52 19.44 5.30 1.73
N LYS A 53 19.34 5.73 2.98
CA LYS A 53 19.83 7.03 3.47
C LYS A 53 21.34 7.19 3.26
N GLY A 54 22.08 6.11 3.33
CA GLY A 54 23.53 6.10 3.07
C GLY A 54 23.94 6.17 1.59
N CYS A 55 22.98 6.14 0.65
CA CYS A 55 23.29 6.11 -0.79
C CYS A 55 23.94 7.39 -1.34
N GLY A 56 23.82 8.54 -0.64
CA GLY A 56 24.37 9.82 -1.12
C GLY A 56 23.79 10.27 -2.47
N ALA A 57 22.59 9.80 -2.82
CA ALA A 57 21.94 10.17 -4.08
C ALA A 57 21.51 11.65 -4.03
N GLU A 58 22.07 12.48 -4.93
CA GLU A 58 21.79 13.92 -4.98
C GLU A 58 20.29 14.23 -5.23
N ASN A 59 19.52 13.26 -5.72
CA ASN A 59 18.14 13.41 -6.15
C ASN A 59 17.09 12.81 -5.17
N CYS A 60 17.53 12.27 -4.04
CA CYS A 60 16.69 11.77 -2.98
C CYS A 60 17.33 12.15 -1.65
N THR A 61 16.74 13.07 -0.94
CA THR A 61 17.21 13.50 0.39
C THR A 61 16.61 12.62 1.47
N GLU A 62 17.15 12.65 2.69
CA GLU A 62 16.57 11.91 3.84
C GLU A 62 15.10 12.28 4.06
N ASP A 63 14.71 13.53 3.77
CA ASP A 63 13.33 14.00 3.87
C ASP A 63 12.40 13.38 2.80
N ASP A 64 12.97 12.83 1.71
CA ASP A 64 12.20 12.19 0.64
C ASP A 64 11.99 10.68 0.88
N ILE A 65 12.60 10.13 1.91
CA ILE A 65 12.43 8.74 2.33
C ILE A 65 11.44 8.68 3.50
N ILE A 66 10.34 7.97 3.29
CA ILE A 66 9.29 7.83 4.29
C ILE A 66 9.16 6.34 4.63
N GLU A 67 9.40 6.01 5.88
CA GLU A 67 9.22 4.66 6.41
C GLU A 67 7.84 4.53 7.05
N LEU A 68 7.11 3.50 6.70
CA LEU A 68 5.83 3.15 7.33
C LEU A 68 6.09 2.09 8.39
N THR A 69 5.83 2.41 9.65
CA THR A 69 6.27 1.63 10.81
C THR A 69 5.20 0.71 11.41
N ASN A 70 3.97 0.73 10.90
CA ASN A 70 2.82 0.10 11.55
C ASN A 70 2.26 -1.14 10.83
N GLY A 71 3.11 -2.03 10.32
CA GLY A 71 2.68 -3.27 9.70
C GLY A 71 2.52 -3.22 8.17
N CYS A 72 2.06 -4.32 7.58
CA CYS A 72 1.89 -4.41 6.13
C CYS A 72 0.91 -3.38 5.60
N ILE A 73 1.32 -2.66 4.57
CA ILE A 73 0.52 -1.62 3.90
C ILE A 73 -0.83 -2.16 3.41
N CYS A 74 -0.93 -3.47 3.13
CA CYS A 74 -2.16 -4.12 2.71
C CYS A 74 -3.27 -4.07 3.77
N CYS A 75 -2.93 -4.13 5.07
CA CYS A 75 -3.91 -4.07 6.15
C CYS A 75 -4.05 -2.67 6.77
N THR A 76 -3.02 -1.82 6.65
CA THR A 76 -2.98 -0.46 7.22
C THR A 76 -3.04 0.64 6.16
N VAL A 77 -3.44 0.31 4.93
CA VAL A 77 -3.51 1.24 3.79
C VAL A 77 -4.23 2.54 4.16
N ALA A 78 -5.37 2.44 4.83
CA ALA A 78 -6.16 3.60 5.22
C ALA A 78 -5.48 4.43 6.33
N ASP A 79 -4.70 3.80 7.20
CA ASP A 79 -4.18 4.40 8.40
C ASP A 79 -2.85 5.12 8.20
N ASP A 80 -1.97 4.54 7.42
CA ASP A 80 -0.60 5.05 7.25
C ASP A 80 -0.32 5.53 5.83
N PHE A 81 -0.81 4.83 4.81
CA PHE A 81 -0.56 5.20 3.42
C PHE A 81 -1.21 6.52 3.02
N ILE A 82 -2.51 6.71 3.31
CA ILE A 82 -3.22 7.92 2.90
C ILE A 82 -2.70 9.18 3.59
N PRO A 83 -2.48 9.20 4.93
CA PRO A 83 -1.85 10.34 5.57
C PRO A 83 -0.44 10.64 5.05
N THR A 84 0.33 9.60 4.73
CA THR A 84 1.67 9.72 4.16
C THR A 84 1.63 10.33 2.77
N MET A 85 0.77 9.82 1.89
CA MET A 85 0.56 10.38 0.56
C MET A 85 0.07 11.83 0.62
N THR A 86 -0.85 12.14 1.51
CA THR A 86 -1.35 13.51 1.69
C THR A 86 -0.22 14.46 2.07
N LYS A 87 0.61 14.09 3.06
CA LYS A 87 1.78 14.88 3.46
C LYS A 87 2.77 15.09 2.31
N LEU A 88 3.01 14.05 1.51
CA LEU A 88 3.90 14.11 0.36
C LEU A 88 3.38 15.07 -0.72
N LEU A 89 2.07 15.04 -0.97
CA LEU A 89 1.40 15.85 -1.99
C LEU A 89 1.24 17.32 -1.58
N GLU A 90 1.26 17.63 -0.27
CA GLU A 90 1.19 18.99 0.29
C GLU A 90 2.55 19.69 0.31
N ARG A 91 3.66 19.03 -0.01
CA ARG A 91 5.00 19.63 -0.04
C ARG A 91 5.07 20.76 -1.07
N GLU A 92 5.82 21.81 -0.76
CA GLU A 92 6.09 22.91 -1.71
C GLU A 92 6.81 22.40 -2.97
N GLN A 93 7.72 21.46 -2.81
CA GLN A 93 8.42 20.78 -3.90
C GLN A 93 7.90 19.35 -4.01
N ARG A 94 6.98 19.14 -4.94
CA ARG A 94 6.44 17.82 -5.25
C ARG A 94 7.49 16.95 -5.93
N PRO A 95 7.51 15.64 -5.66
CA PRO A 95 8.38 14.72 -6.40
C PRO A 95 7.95 14.59 -7.86
N ASP A 96 8.91 14.27 -8.72
CA ASP A 96 8.65 13.93 -10.13
C ASP A 96 8.14 12.50 -10.27
N HIS A 97 8.45 11.63 -9.29
CA HIS A 97 8.06 10.23 -9.24
C HIS A 97 8.01 9.73 -7.78
N ILE A 98 7.11 8.81 -7.50
CA ILE A 98 7.01 8.11 -6.21
C ILE A 98 7.40 6.66 -6.44
N VAL A 99 8.27 6.12 -5.61
CA VAL A 99 8.60 4.68 -5.57
C VAL A 99 8.12 4.11 -4.25
N ILE A 100 7.42 2.99 -4.29
CA ILE A 100 6.88 2.34 -3.11
C ILE A 100 7.40 0.91 -3.06
N GLU A 101 8.17 0.59 -2.03
CA GLU A 101 8.58 -0.77 -1.74
C GLU A 101 7.55 -1.44 -0.83
N THR A 102 7.03 -2.59 -1.24
CA THR A 102 6.16 -3.40 -0.38
C THR A 102 6.99 -4.39 0.44
N SER A 103 6.47 -4.80 1.58
CA SER A 103 7.00 -5.96 2.31
C SER A 103 7.09 -7.19 1.39
N GLY A 104 8.08 -8.05 1.65
CA GLY A 104 8.31 -9.25 0.83
C GLY A 104 7.16 -10.26 0.82
N LEU A 105 6.27 -10.18 1.79
CA LEU A 105 5.11 -11.07 1.95
C LEU A 105 3.77 -10.35 1.73
N ALA A 106 3.80 -9.07 1.32
CA ALA A 106 2.59 -8.30 1.08
C ALA A 106 2.02 -8.55 -0.32
N LEU A 107 0.70 -8.56 -0.41
CA LEU A 107 -0.03 -8.48 -1.67
C LEU A 107 -0.03 -7.03 -2.19
N PRO A 108 0.35 -6.77 -3.44
CA PRO A 108 0.35 -5.41 -3.97
C PRO A 108 -1.05 -4.88 -4.31
N GLN A 109 -2.05 -5.75 -4.52
CA GLN A 109 -3.40 -5.38 -4.95
C GLN A 109 -4.09 -4.36 -4.03
N PRO A 110 -4.13 -4.53 -2.70
CA PRO A 110 -4.76 -3.57 -1.79
C PRO A 110 -4.10 -2.19 -1.84
N LEU A 111 -2.77 -2.15 -1.96
CA LEU A 111 -2.04 -0.91 -2.13
C LEU A 111 -2.40 -0.21 -3.45
N VAL A 112 -2.43 -0.95 -4.56
CA VAL A 112 -2.79 -0.42 -5.88
C VAL A 112 -4.22 0.10 -5.88
N ALA A 113 -5.16 -0.63 -5.26
CA ALA A 113 -6.55 -0.22 -5.12
C ALA A 113 -6.69 1.10 -4.34
N ALA A 114 -5.82 1.36 -3.36
CA ALA A 114 -5.82 2.58 -2.58
C ALA A 114 -5.54 3.86 -3.39
N PHE A 115 -4.90 3.75 -4.54
CA PHE A 115 -4.72 4.89 -5.46
C PHE A 115 -6.03 5.38 -6.08
N ASN A 116 -7.09 4.57 -6.06
CA ASN A 116 -8.44 4.97 -6.48
C ASN A 116 -9.17 5.84 -5.46
N TRP A 117 -8.62 6.07 -4.28
CA TRP A 117 -9.22 6.93 -3.26
C TRP A 117 -9.31 8.38 -3.76
N PRO A 118 -10.44 9.08 -3.50
CA PRO A 118 -10.73 10.40 -4.08
C PRO A 118 -9.62 11.44 -3.89
N ASP A 119 -8.93 11.42 -2.75
CA ASP A 119 -7.90 12.40 -2.41
C ASP A 119 -6.59 12.15 -3.15
N ILE A 120 -6.34 10.91 -3.57
CA ILE A 120 -5.11 10.49 -4.24
C ILE A 120 -5.30 10.42 -5.75
N ARG A 121 -6.39 9.79 -6.24
CA ARG A 121 -6.62 9.50 -7.65
C ARG A 121 -6.56 10.70 -8.59
N THR A 122 -6.80 11.90 -8.08
CA THR A 122 -6.74 13.14 -8.88
C THR A 122 -5.33 13.67 -9.04
N GLN A 123 -4.38 13.25 -8.21
CA GLN A 123 -3.03 13.80 -8.10
C GLN A 123 -1.94 12.79 -8.43
N VAL A 124 -2.20 11.50 -8.25
CA VAL A 124 -1.24 10.40 -8.47
C VAL A 124 -1.85 9.34 -9.37
N THR A 125 -1.02 8.59 -10.06
CA THR A 125 -1.39 7.41 -10.86
C THR A 125 -0.35 6.32 -10.66
N VAL A 126 -0.76 5.05 -10.67
CA VAL A 126 0.17 3.93 -10.62
C VAL A 126 0.83 3.77 -11.98
N ASP A 127 2.09 4.13 -12.07
CA ASP A 127 2.91 4.00 -13.28
C ASP A 127 3.05 2.55 -13.72
N GLY A 128 3.15 1.66 -12.75
CA GLY A 128 3.16 0.21 -12.90
C GLY A 128 3.58 -0.52 -11.64
N VAL A 129 3.31 -1.82 -11.59
CA VAL A 129 3.75 -2.76 -10.56
C VAL A 129 4.89 -3.60 -11.09
N ILE A 130 6.02 -3.58 -10.38
CA ILE A 130 7.24 -4.31 -10.71
C ILE A 130 7.43 -5.43 -9.69
N THR A 131 7.40 -6.68 -10.14
CA THR A 131 7.68 -7.82 -9.28
C THR A 131 9.11 -8.29 -9.49
N VAL A 132 9.90 -8.29 -8.41
CA VAL A 132 11.29 -8.74 -8.41
C VAL A 132 11.37 -10.19 -7.97
N ILE A 133 12.00 -11.03 -8.76
CA ILE A 133 12.12 -12.48 -8.55
C ILE A 133 13.57 -12.85 -8.31
N ASP A 134 13.82 -13.68 -7.29
CA ASP A 134 15.09 -14.37 -7.10
C ASP A 134 15.18 -15.57 -8.06
N SER A 135 15.87 -15.38 -9.19
CA SER A 135 15.99 -16.43 -10.20
C SER A 135 16.73 -17.68 -9.69
N ALA A 136 17.65 -17.51 -8.74
CA ALA A 136 18.39 -18.66 -8.19
C ALA A 136 17.48 -19.49 -7.27
N ALA A 137 16.64 -18.85 -6.47
CA ALA A 137 15.67 -19.55 -5.63
C ALA A 137 14.64 -20.30 -6.49
N VAL A 138 14.06 -19.64 -7.50
CA VAL A 138 13.06 -20.25 -8.39
C VAL A 138 13.68 -21.40 -9.19
N ALA A 139 14.90 -21.27 -9.72
CA ALA A 139 15.60 -22.34 -10.40
C ALA A 139 15.84 -23.57 -9.51
N ALA A 140 15.93 -23.38 -8.19
CA ALA A 140 16.04 -24.42 -7.19
C ALA A 140 14.68 -24.95 -6.69
N GLY A 141 13.56 -24.53 -7.30
CA GLY A 141 12.20 -24.92 -6.89
C GLY A 141 11.72 -24.27 -5.58
N ARG A 142 12.24 -23.09 -5.27
CA ARG A 142 11.91 -22.31 -4.08
C ARG A 142 11.46 -20.90 -4.50
N PHE A 143 10.67 -20.22 -3.68
CA PHE A 143 10.23 -18.84 -3.97
C PHE A 143 11.10 -17.81 -3.28
N ALA A 144 11.79 -18.19 -2.19
CA ALA A 144 12.78 -17.38 -1.48
C ALA A 144 14.03 -18.23 -1.20
N ASP A 145 15.17 -17.55 -0.99
CA ASP A 145 16.43 -18.23 -0.66
C ASP A 145 16.42 -18.78 0.77
N ASP A 146 15.84 -18.03 1.70
CA ASP A 146 15.74 -18.34 3.14
C ASP A 146 14.29 -18.59 3.54
N HIS A 147 13.87 -19.86 3.61
CA HIS A 147 12.54 -20.26 4.04
C HIS A 147 12.31 -20.00 5.54
N ASP A 148 13.35 -20.21 6.37
CA ASP A 148 13.23 -20.01 7.82
C ASP A 148 12.97 -18.52 8.14
N ALA A 149 13.60 -17.61 7.40
CA ALA A 149 13.35 -16.18 7.51
C ALA A 149 11.93 -15.78 7.04
N VAL A 150 11.41 -16.44 6.01
CA VAL A 150 10.03 -16.23 5.53
C VAL A 150 9.03 -16.68 6.60
N ASP A 151 9.22 -17.88 7.16
CA ASP A 151 8.33 -18.43 8.20
C ASP A 151 8.39 -17.61 9.50
N ALA A 152 9.60 -17.17 9.90
CA ALA A 152 9.76 -16.30 11.05
C ALA A 152 9.03 -14.96 10.84
N ARG A 153 9.14 -14.38 9.64
CA ARG A 153 8.48 -13.12 9.30
C ARG A 153 6.96 -13.27 9.28
N ARG A 154 6.43 -14.38 8.75
CA ARG A 154 5.00 -14.66 8.82
C ARG A 154 4.52 -14.75 10.27
N ALA A 155 5.27 -15.41 11.15
CA ALA A 155 4.91 -15.58 12.56
C ALA A 155 4.92 -14.25 13.34
N GLU A 156 5.72 -13.26 12.92
CA GLU A 156 5.84 -11.95 13.58
C GLU A 156 4.78 -10.95 13.13
N ASP A 157 4.25 -11.08 11.92
CA ASP A 157 3.29 -10.13 11.35
C ASP A 157 1.86 -10.71 11.42
N GLU A 158 1.12 -10.30 12.45
CA GLU A 158 -0.28 -10.70 12.65
C GLU A 158 -1.23 -10.20 11.53
N SER A 159 -0.76 -9.30 10.68
CA SER A 159 -1.53 -8.76 9.55
C SER A 159 -1.38 -9.57 8.27
N LEU A 160 -0.44 -10.52 8.23
CA LEU A 160 -0.28 -11.42 7.09
C LEU A 160 -1.23 -12.61 7.21
N ASP A 161 -1.73 -13.06 6.08
CA ASP A 161 -2.43 -14.33 6.01
C ASP A 161 -1.44 -15.47 6.33
N HIS A 162 -1.71 -16.15 7.45
CA HIS A 162 -0.90 -17.27 7.92
C HIS A 162 -1.33 -18.60 7.29
N GLU A 163 -2.49 -18.66 6.63
CA GLU A 163 -3.09 -19.88 6.12
C GLU A 163 -2.77 -20.11 4.63
N SER A 164 -2.63 -19.05 3.84
CA SER A 164 -2.32 -19.17 2.41
C SER A 164 -0.94 -19.76 2.16
N PRO A 165 -0.81 -20.73 1.25
CA PRO A 165 0.49 -21.25 0.83
C PRO A 165 1.40 -20.14 0.27
N ILE A 166 2.71 -20.24 0.53
CA ILE A 166 3.70 -19.29 -0.01
C ILE A 166 3.65 -19.25 -1.54
N GLU A 167 3.27 -20.35 -2.16
CA GLU A 167 3.10 -20.48 -3.61
C GLU A 167 2.00 -19.58 -4.15
N GLU A 168 0.86 -19.50 -3.48
CA GLU A 168 -0.26 -18.61 -3.86
C GLU A 168 0.14 -17.14 -3.74
N LEU A 169 0.81 -16.77 -2.66
CA LEU A 169 1.34 -15.43 -2.49
C LEU A 169 2.30 -15.04 -3.63
N PHE A 170 3.15 -15.97 -4.05
CA PHE A 170 4.03 -15.75 -5.20
C PHE A 170 3.24 -15.54 -6.49
N GLU A 171 2.23 -16.35 -6.75
CA GLU A 171 1.34 -16.22 -7.92
C GLU A 171 0.55 -14.92 -7.90
N ASP A 172 0.09 -14.49 -6.74
CA ASP A 172 -0.63 -13.23 -6.56
C ASP A 172 0.24 -12.01 -6.84
N GLN A 173 1.50 -12.04 -6.38
CA GLN A 173 2.47 -11.00 -6.74
C GLN A 173 2.75 -10.96 -8.25
N LEU A 174 2.80 -12.13 -8.91
CA LEU A 174 2.96 -12.23 -10.36
C LEU A 174 1.72 -11.73 -11.11
N THR A 175 0.53 -12.04 -10.61
CA THR A 175 -0.75 -11.63 -11.22
C THR A 175 -0.90 -10.12 -11.22
N CYS A 176 -0.40 -9.44 -10.20
CA CYS A 176 -0.43 -7.98 -10.13
C CYS A 176 0.64 -7.30 -11.00
N ALA A 177 1.67 -8.02 -11.43
CA ALA A 177 2.82 -7.46 -12.12
C ALA A 177 2.49 -6.87 -13.50
N ASP A 178 3.05 -5.70 -13.80
CA ASP A 178 3.14 -5.12 -15.14
C ASP A 178 4.51 -5.42 -15.77
N LEU A 179 5.54 -5.49 -14.93
CA LEU A 179 6.90 -5.83 -15.30
C LEU A 179 7.45 -6.83 -14.29
N ILE A 180 8.10 -7.88 -14.77
CA ILE A 180 8.81 -8.84 -13.92
C ILE A 180 10.31 -8.68 -14.12
N VAL A 181 11.04 -8.53 -13.03
CA VAL A 181 12.50 -8.49 -13.02
C VAL A 181 13.03 -9.82 -12.51
N LEU A 182 13.58 -10.62 -13.40
CA LEU A 182 14.33 -11.83 -13.06
C LEU A 182 15.71 -11.42 -12.56
N ASN A 183 15.84 -11.23 -11.25
CA ASN A 183 17.09 -10.79 -10.63
C ASN A 183 17.99 -11.97 -10.28
N LYS A 184 19.25 -11.70 -9.94
CA LYS A 184 20.30 -12.69 -9.61
C LYS A 184 20.56 -13.71 -10.74
N THR A 185 20.40 -13.29 -11.99
CA THR A 185 20.65 -14.18 -13.15
C THR A 185 22.11 -14.58 -13.31
N ASP A 186 23.01 -13.88 -12.63
CA ASP A 186 24.43 -14.22 -12.53
C ASP A 186 24.71 -15.49 -11.69
N LEU A 187 23.75 -15.93 -10.88
CA LEU A 187 23.85 -17.12 -10.03
C LEU A 187 23.35 -18.41 -10.70
N ILE A 188 22.85 -18.33 -11.92
CA ILE A 188 22.31 -19.48 -12.66
C ILE A 188 22.85 -19.51 -14.09
N ASP A 189 22.83 -20.70 -14.68
CA ASP A 189 23.19 -20.88 -16.10
C ASP A 189 21.99 -20.58 -17.03
N ALA A 190 22.26 -20.58 -18.35
CA ALA A 190 21.23 -20.30 -19.34
C ALA A 190 20.05 -21.28 -19.27
N ALA A 191 20.32 -22.57 -19.02
CA ALA A 191 19.26 -23.58 -18.90
C ALA A 191 18.41 -23.36 -17.62
N GLY A 192 19.04 -22.90 -16.54
CA GLY A 192 18.36 -22.47 -15.32
C GLY A 192 17.46 -21.27 -15.59
N LEU A 193 17.95 -20.29 -16.31
CA LEU A 193 17.18 -19.08 -16.65
C LEU A 193 15.97 -19.42 -17.54
N ASP A 194 16.13 -20.31 -18.53
CA ASP A 194 15.02 -20.76 -19.38
C ASP A 194 13.94 -21.49 -18.56
N ARG A 195 14.33 -22.29 -17.56
CA ARG A 195 13.37 -22.92 -16.64
C ARG A 195 12.62 -21.89 -15.81
N VAL A 196 13.33 -20.90 -15.23
CA VAL A 196 12.71 -19.81 -14.47
C VAL A 196 11.70 -19.02 -15.32
N ARG A 197 12.07 -18.68 -16.55
CA ARG A 197 11.15 -18.01 -17.49
C ARG A 197 9.91 -18.86 -17.77
N GLY A 198 10.09 -20.15 -17.99
CA GLY A 198 8.99 -21.09 -18.21
C GLY A 198 8.07 -21.20 -16.99
N GLU A 199 8.65 -21.32 -15.80
CA GLU A 199 7.93 -21.41 -14.53
C GLU A 199 7.09 -20.16 -14.27
N VAL A 200 7.71 -18.98 -14.37
CA VAL A 200 7.02 -17.70 -14.18
C VAL A 200 5.94 -17.49 -15.26
N ALA A 201 6.23 -17.82 -16.52
CA ALA A 201 5.26 -17.69 -17.60
C ALA A 201 4.05 -18.63 -17.44
N SER A 202 4.23 -19.81 -16.83
CA SER A 202 3.13 -20.74 -16.57
C SER A 202 2.17 -20.28 -15.49
N ARG A 203 2.66 -19.43 -14.56
CA ARG A 203 1.91 -18.90 -13.42
C ARG A 203 1.29 -17.51 -13.68
N THR A 204 1.51 -16.94 -14.86
CA THR A 204 0.99 -15.61 -15.22
C THR A 204 -0.01 -15.71 -16.36
N VAL A 205 -1.25 -15.29 -16.10
CA VAL A 205 -2.31 -15.21 -17.13
C VAL A 205 -2.05 -14.05 -18.09
N ARG A 206 -1.61 -12.92 -17.57
CA ARG A 206 -1.46 -11.64 -18.30
C ARG A 206 -0.18 -11.55 -19.14
N LYS A 207 0.78 -12.43 -18.91
CA LYS A 207 2.08 -12.48 -19.60
C LYS A 207 2.82 -11.13 -19.57
N PRO A 208 3.13 -10.59 -18.38
CA PRO A 208 3.89 -9.36 -18.26
C PRO A 208 5.26 -9.49 -18.91
N VAL A 209 5.86 -8.35 -19.27
CA VAL A 209 7.23 -8.33 -19.82
C VAL A 209 8.19 -8.80 -18.74
N MET A 210 9.11 -9.71 -19.10
CA MET A 210 10.16 -10.19 -18.22
C MET A 210 11.51 -9.64 -18.67
N ILE A 211 12.25 -9.05 -17.76
CA ILE A 211 13.61 -8.58 -17.97
C ILE A 211 14.59 -9.26 -17.02
N GLU A 212 15.82 -9.38 -17.44
CA GLU A 212 16.90 -9.95 -16.63
C GLU A 212 17.65 -8.84 -15.89
N ALA A 213 18.04 -9.14 -14.66
CA ALA A 213 18.89 -8.26 -13.87
C ALA A 213 19.96 -9.05 -13.12
N ARG A 214 21.06 -8.36 -12.81
CA ARG A 214 22.13 -8.82 -11.93
C ARG A 214 22.34 -7.76 -10.87
N ASN A 215 22.41 -8.18 -9.63
CA ASN A 215 22.58 -7.26 -8.50
C ASN A 215 21.55 -6.10 -8.49
N GLY A 216 20.34 -6.31 -8.98
CA GLY A 216 19.31 -5.27 -9.07
C GLY A 216 19.63 -4.15 -10.05
N GLU A 217 20.55 -4.33 -10.98
CA GLU A 217 20.91 -3.33 -11.99
C GLU A 217 19.91 -3.34 -13.14
N VAL A 218 19.02 -2.35 -13.13
CA VAL A 218 18.04 -2.08 -14.20
C VAL A 218 18.03 -0.58 -14.47
N SER A 219 17.97 -0.21 -15.74
CA SER A 219 17.90 1.21 -16.12
C SER A 219 16.65 1.88 -15.57
N ALA A 220 16.80 3.10 -15.03
CA ALA A 220 15.66 3.91 -14.56
C ALA A 220 14.62 4.14 -15.67
N GLY A 221 15.04 4.23 -16.93
CA GLY A 221 14.13 4.35 -18.08
C GLY A 221 13.27 3.11 -18.36
N ILE A 222 13.60 1.96 -17.75
CA ILE A 222 12.80 0.73 -17.84
C ILE A 222 11.87 0.63 -16.63
N LEU A 223 12.34 1.04 -15.45
CA LEU A 223 11.57 0.92 -14.21
C LEU A 223 10.54 2.04 -14.03
N LEU A 224 10.80 3.22 -14.61
CA LEU A 224 9.97 4.41 -14.43
C LEU A 224 9.40 4.85 -15.78
N GLY A 225 8.17 5.32 -15.78
CA GLY A 225 7.48 5.85 -16.95
C GLY A 225 6.81 4.76 -17.78
N LEU A 226 6.35 3.69 -17.15
CA LEU A 226 5.56 2.63 -17.79
C LEU A 226 4.20 3.17 -18.25
N GLY A 227 3.60 4.10 -17.51
CA GLY A 227 2.37 4.79 -17.88
C GLY A 227 1.15 3.87 -17.98
N ILE A 228 1.11 2.81 -17.19
CA ILE A 228 0.08 1.75 -17.27
C ILE A 228 -1.26 2.21 -16.69
N GLY A 229 -1.26 2.95 -15.56
CA GLY A 229 -2.49 3.26 -14.82
C GLY A 229 -3.07 2.01 -14.17
N THR A 230 -2.24 1.26 -13.46
CA THR A 230 -2.56 -0.07 -12.92
C THR A 230 -3.76 -0.04 -11.98
N GLU A 231 -3.99 1.08 -11.29
CA GLU A 231 -5.15 1.29 -10.42
C GLU A 231 -6.50 1.19 -11.15
N ASP A 232 -6.53 1.49 -12.44
CA ASP A 232 -7.77 1.40 -13.25
C ASP A 232 -8.09 -0.06 -13.66
N ASP A 233 -7.11 -0.97 -13.56
CA ASP A 233 -7.21 -2.37 -13.98
C ASP A 233 -7.05 -3.36 -12.80
N VAL A 234 -6.89 -2.88 -11.57
CA VAL A 234 -6.63 -3.72 -10.40
C VAL A 234 -7.74 -4.75 -10.15
N ALA A 235 -8.99 -4.42 -10.45
CA ALA A 235 -10.12 -5.34 -10.33
C ALA A 235 -10.02 -6.58 -11.22
N ASN A 236 -9.19 -6.55 -12.27
CA ASN A 236 -8.91 -7.69 -13.16
C ASN A 236 -7.65 -8.47 -12.72
N ARG A 237 -7.04 -8.09 -11.60
CA ARG A 237 -5.81 -8.69 -11.06
C ARG A 237 -6.07 -9.36 -9.73
N LYS A 238 -7.20 -10.06 -9.64
CA LYS A 238 -7.65 -10.71 -8.42
C LYS A 238 -6.61 -11.69 -7.90
N SER A 239 -6.42 -11.69 -6.58
CA SER A 239 -5.62 -12.68 -5.87
C SER A 239 -6.34 -14.03 -5.84
N HIS A 240 -5.64 -15.10 -5.48
CA HIS A 240 -6.25 -16.42 -5.27
C HIS A 240 -7.37 -16.33 -4.24
N HIS A 241 -7.13 -15.62 -3.17
CA HIS A 241 -8.11 -15.34 -2.14
C HIS A 241 -9.38 -14.66 -2.72
N GLU A 242 -9.24 -13.62 -3.54
CA GLU A 242 -10.37 -12.95 -4.19
C GLU A 242 -11.13 -13.84 -5.18
N LEU A 243 -10.44 -14.78 -5.84
CA LEU A 243 -11.04 -15.71 -6.80
C LEU A 243 -11.82 -16.83 -6.11
N GLU A 244 -11.31 -17.36 -5.00
CA GLU A 244 -11.98 -18.40 -4.21
C GLU A 244 -13.31 -17.93 -3.62
N HIS A 245 -13.42 -16.65 -3.30
CA HIS A 245 -14.66 -16.04 -2.81
C HIS A 245 -15.76 -15.93 -3.88
N GLU A 246 -15.44 -15.88 -5.17
CA GLU A 246 -16.46 -15.89 -6.23
C GLU A 246 -17.19 -17.24 -6.34
N ASP A 247 -16.59 -18.35 -5.90
CA ASP A 247 -17.16 -19.71 -5.95
C ASP A 247 -18.01 -20.09 -4.72
N GLY A 248 -18.21 -19.19 -3.76
CA GLY A 248 -19.24 -19.29 -2.72
C GLY A 248 -18.90 -20.12 -1.48
N ALA A 249 -17.62 -20.25 -1.14
CA ALA A 249 -17.21 -20.77 0.17
C ALA A 249 -16.87 -19.61 1.12
N PRO A 250 -17.43 -19.55 2.34
CA PRO A 250 -17.13 -18.46 3.27
C PRO A 250 -15.75 -18.66 3.90
N HIS A 251 -14.82 -17.79 3.61
CA HIS A 251 -13.57 -17.63 4.35
C HIS A 251 -13.41 -16.19 4.85
N ASP A 252 -12.82 -16.02 6.01
CA ASP A 252 -13.04 -14.99 7.05
C ASP A 252 -12.35 -13.62 6.82
N HIS A 253 -11.83 -13.22 5.64
CA HIS A 253 -10.91 -12.08 5.55
C HIS A 253 -11.25 -10.94 4.57
N ASP A 254 -12.26 -11.08 3.68
CA ASP A 254 -12.76 -9.99 2.82
C ASP A 254 -14.11 -9.41 3.28
N GLU A 255 -14.40 -9.52 4.55
CA GLU A 255 -15.69 -9.11 5.11
C GLU A 255 -15.77 -7.62 5.47
N PHE A 256 -14.84 -6.77 4.96
CA PHE A 256 -14.81 -5.38 5.38
C PHE A 256 -15.15 -4.43 4.25
N ASP A 257 -16.22 -3.68 4.42
CA ASP A 257 -16.53 -2.51 3.62
C ASP A 257 -16.06 -1.24 4.31
N SER A 258 -15.60 -0.26 3.51
CA SER A 258 -15.27 1.05 4.02
C SER A 258 -15.94 2.16 3.22
N PHE A 259 -16.42 3.19 3.90
CA PHE A 259 -17.00 4.36 3.27
C PHE A 259 -16.72 5.63 4.07
N VAL A 260 -16.86 6.77 3.43
CA VAL A 260 -16.64 8.08 4.04
C VAL A 260 -17.97 8.77 4.31
N VAL A 261 -18.13 9.31 5.52
CA VAL A 261 -19.22 10.24 5.88
C VAL A 261 -18.65 11.64 6.03
N GLU A 262 -19.21 12.61 5.31
CA GLU A 262 -18.78 14.00 5.35
C GLU A 262 -19.97 14.91 5.63
N PHE A 263 -19.85 15.77 6.66
CA PHE A 263 -20.87 16.73 7.04
C PHE A 263 -20.27 17.98 7.69
N GLY A 264 -21.13 18.90 8.12
CA GLY A 264 -20.74 20.17 8.70
C GLY A 264 -20.15 20.08 10.11
N PRO A 265 -19.98 21.23 10.77
CA PRO A 265 -19.44 21.29 12.12
C PRO A 265 -20.45 20.79 13.16
N ILE A 266 -19.96 20.11 14.20
CA ILE A 266 -20.76 19.71 15.36
C ILE A 266 -20.69 20.73 16.47
N ALA A 267 -21.77 20.88 17.24
CA ALA A 267 -21.83 21.83 18.34
C ALA A 267 -21.41 21.22 19.69
N ASP A 268 -21.74 19.95 19.94
CA ASP A 268 -21.45 19.21 21.17
C ASP A 268 -20.59 17.97 20.89
N PRO A 269 -19.25 18.06 21.03
CA PRO A 269 -18.37 16.91 20.80
C PRO A 269 -18.60 15.75 21.76
N ALA A 270 -18.98 16.02 23.02
CA ALA A 270 -19.16 14.98 24.00
C ALA A 270 -20.43 14.14 23.72
N GLY A 271 -21.53 14.83 23.41
CA GLY A 271 -22.77 14.16 22.98
C GLY A 271 -22.61 13.42 21.67
N PHE A 272 -21.84 13.98 20.73
CA PHE A 272 -21.52 13.33 19.46
C PHE A 272 -20.76 12.02 19.66
N ILE A 273 -19.70 12.02 20.49
CA ILE A 273 -18.89 10.82 20.77
C ILE A 273 -19.75 9.75 21.47
N GLU A 274 -20.60 10.14 22.40
CA GLU A 274 -21.45 9.17 23.11
C GLU A 274 -22.51 8.56 22.16
N ALA A 275 -23.07 9.36 21.27
CA ALA A 275 -23.99 8.87 20.25
C ALA A 275 -23.29 7.94 19.22
N LEU A 276 -22.05 8.25 18.83
CA LEU A 276 -21.25 7.37 17.97
C LEU A 276 -21.01 5.99 18.58
N LYS A 277 -20.78 5.90 19.89
CA LYS A 277 -20.66 4.58 20.56
C LYS A 277 -21.92 3.73 20.37
N GLY A 278 -23.08 4.38 20.46
CA GLY A 278 -24.35 3.70 20.22
C GLY A 278 -24.49 3.21 18.78
N ILE A 279 -24.09 4.03 17.80
CA ILE A 279 -24.13 3.66 16.37
C ILE A 279 -23.15 2.52 16.09
N ILE A 280 -21.91 2.62 16.57
CA ILE A 280 -20.90 1.58 16.43
C ILE A 280 -21.39 0.24 16.93
N ALA A 281 -22.00 0.24 18.13
CA ALA A 281 -22.52 -1.00 18.74
C ALA A 281 -23.79 -1.54 18.05
N ALA A 282 -24.62 -0.67 17.46
CA ALA A 282 -25.88 -1.06 16.83
C ALA A 282 -25.72 -1.58 15.40
N HIS A 283 -24.63 -1.22 14.73
CA HIS A 283 -24.40 -1.52 13.31
C HIS A 283 -23.10 -2.28 13.06
N ASP A 284 -22.53 -2.90 14.10
CA ASP A 284 -21.30 -3.70 14.02
C ASP A 284 -20.14 -2.98 13.27
N VAL A 285 -20.03 -1.67 13.49
CA VAL A 285 -18.90 -0.88 12.96
C VAL A 285 -17.63 -1.31 13.69
N LEU A 286 -16.67 -1.83 12.95
CA LEU A 286 -15.43 -2.34 13.52
C LEU A 286 -14.44 -1.23 13.82
N ARG A 287 -14.37 -0.25 12.91
CA ARG A 287 -13.43 0.88 13.03
C ARG A 287 -14.04 2.16 12.50
N LEU A 288 -13.72 3.26 13.15
CA LEU A 288 -14.08 4.58 12.67
C LEU A 288 -12.91 5.53 12.94
N LYS A 289 -12.50 6.31 11.93
CA LYS A 289 -11.41 7.26 12.08
C LYS A 289 -11.66 8.51 11.25
N GLY A 290 -11.23 9.65 11.76
CA GLY A 290 -11.27 10.89 10.97
C GLY A 290 -11.15 12.14 11.80
N PHE A 291 -11.60 13.24 11.20
CA PHE A 291 -11.54 14.56 11.80
C PHE A 291 -12.95 15.14 11.92
N VAL A 292 -13.15 15.80 13.02
CA VAL A 292 -14.41 16.45 13.33
C VAL A 292 -14.20 17.96 13.42
N ASP A 293 -14.99 18.71 12.67
CA ASP A 293 -15.05 20.16 12.80
C ASP A 293 -15.97 20.50 14.00
N VAL A 294 -15.40 21.11 15.03
CA VAL A 294 -16.15 21.51 16.22
C VAL A 294 -16.44 23.01 16.13
N SER A 295 -17.71 23.37 16.20
CA SER A 295 -18.17 24.74 16.13
C SER A 295 -17.44 25.65 17.15
N GLY A 296 -16.87 26.75 16.66
CA GLY A 296 -16.17 27.71 17.51
C GLY A 296 -14.78 27.27 17.98
N LYS A 297 -14.28 26.11 17.57
CA LYS A 297 -12.92 25.68 17.87
C LYS A 297 -12.00 25.91 16.67
N PRO A 298 -10.80 26.47 16.86
CA PRO A 298 -9.83 26.64 15.79
C PRO A 298 -9.09 25.35 15.42
N MET A 299 -9.12 24.35 16.30
CA MET A 299 -8.45 23.06 16.15
C MET A 299 -9.45 22.01 15.69
N ARG A 300 -9.00 21.07 14.84
CA ARG A 300 -9.79 19.91 14.47
C ARG A 300 -9.70 18.84 15.56
N LEU A 301 -10.80 18.15 15.80
CA LEU A 301 -10.85 17.03 16.73
C LEU A 301 -10.56 15.75 15.94
N GLN A 302 -9.44 15.10 16.21
CA GLN A 302 -9.16 13.76 15.69
C GLN A 302 -9.96 12.75 16.50
N LEU A 303 -10.56 11.77 15.81
CA LEU A 303 -11.37 10.74 16.41
C LEU A 303 -10.95 9.39 15.82
N GLN A 304 -10.77 8.42 16.70
CA GLN A 304 -10.44 7.04 16.32
C GLN A 304 -11.23 6.09 17.22
N ALA A 305 -11.91 5.12 16.59
CA ALA A 305 -12.65 4.09 17.30
C ALA A 305 -12.28 2.70 16.80
N VAL A 306 -12.17 1.75 17.72
CA VAL A 306 -12.07 0.31 17.46
C VAL A 306 -13.16 -0.36 18.29
N GLY A 307 -14.19 -0.87 17.63
CA GLY A 307 -15.41 -1.26 18.32
C GLY A 307 -15.95 -0.12 19.18
N SER A 308 -16.44 -0.41 20.37
CA SER A 308 -17.00 0.60 21.29
C SER A 308 -15.97 1.51 21.98
N ARG A 309 -14.69 1.28 21.80
CA ARG A 309 -13.63 2.13 22.35
C ARG A 309 -13.38 3.29 21.40
N ILE A 310 -13.56 4.53 21.88
CA ILE A 310 -13.32 5.76 21.13
C ILE A 310 -12.26 6.58 21.83
N ASP A 311 -11.15 6.84 21.14
CA ASP A 311 -10.11 7.79 21.54
C ASP A 311 -10.26 9.08 20.70
N HIS A 312 -10.07 10.25 21.33
CA HIS A 312 -10.20 11.53 20.65
C HIS A 312 -9.32 12.61 21.31
N TYR A 313 -8.77 13.50 20.48
CA TYR A 313 -7.98 14.63 20.93
C TYR A 313 -7.95 15.74 19.86
N PHE A 314 -7.69 16.98 20.27
CA PHE A 314 -7.43 18.06 19.34
C PHE A 314 -5.98 18.00 18.85
N ASP A 315 -5.77 17.75 17.54
CA ASP A 315 -4.42 17.51 16.98
C ASP A 315 -3.74 18.83 16.56
N ARG A 316 -4.37 19.60 15.67
CA ARG A 316 -3.82 20.86 15.14
C ARG A 316 -4.91 21.83 14.73
N ALA A 317 -4.51 23.08 14.50
CA ALA A 317 -5.41 24.06 13.92
C ALA A 317 -5.70 23.75 12.44
N TRP A 318 -6.89 24.10 11.97
CA TRP A 318 -7.22 24.10 10.56
C TRP A 318 -6.33 25.07 9.80
N THR A 319 -5.78 24.66 8.66
CA THR A 319 -4.96 25.53 7.82
C THR A 319 -5.82 26.41 6.90
N SER A 320 -5.28 27.53 6.43
CA SER A 320 -6.04 28.53 5.65
C SER A 320 -6.54 28.02 4.28
N GLY A 321 -6.00 26.91 3.78
CA GLY A 321 -6.43 26.28 2.52
C GLY A 321 -7.28 25.02 2.70
N GLU A 322 -7.48 24.58 3.95
CA GLU A 322 -8.18 23.35 4.28
C GLU A 322 -9.69 23.60 4.39
N ARG A 323 -10.48 22.79 3.69
CA ARG A 323 -11.94 22.86 3.84
C ARG A 323 -12.32 22.29 5.21
N ARG A 324 -12.90 23.13 6.03
CA ARG A 324 -13.41 22.71 7.35
C ARG A 324 -14.67 21.87 7.15
N ALA A 325 -14.60 20.61 7.52
CA ALA A 325 -15.72 19.68 7.50
C ALA A 325 -15.42 18.52 8.47
N THR A 326 -16.45 17.92 9.02
CA THR A 326 -16.35 16.62 9.69
C THR A 326 -16.25 15.55 8.61
N ARG A 327 -15.22 14.71 8.70
CA ARG A 327 -14.97 13.63 7.74
C ARG A 327 -14.51 12.39 8.48
N LEU A 328 -15.33 11.33 8.41
CA LEU A 328 -15.11 10.08 9.09
C LEU A 328 -15.06 8.94 8.08
N VAL A 329 -14.05 8.12 8.19
CA VAL A 329 -13.94 6.83 7.49
C VAL A 329 -14.53 5.78 8.42
N VAL A 330 -15.48 5.02 7.92
CA VAL A 330 -16.16 3.93 8.65
C VAL A 330 -15.77 2.63 7.99
N ILE A 331 -15.39 1.64 8.78
CA ILE A 331 -15.07 0.28 8.35
C ILE A 331 -15.95 -0.67 9.14
N GLY A 332 -16.61 -1.57 8.45
CA GLY A 332 -17.46 -2.61 9.04
C GLY A 332 -17.47 -3.86 8.18
N LEU A 333 -18.19 -4.88 8.61
CA LEU A 333 -18.36 -6.12 7.85
C LEU A 333 -19.08 -5.86 6.51
N HIS A 334 -18.84 -6.68 5.51
CA HIS A 334 -19.42 -6.54 4.16
C HIS A 334 -20.97 -6.53 4.18
N GLU A 335 -21.59 -7.18 5.13
CA GLU A 335 -23.05 -7.18 5.32
C GLU A 335 -23.58 -5.93 6.04
N MET A 336 -22.70 -5.00 6.44
CA MET A 336 -23.10 -3.77 7.12
C MET A 336 -23.97 -2.90 6.23
N ASP A 337 -25.12 -2.47 6.74
CA ASP A 337 -25.98 -1.49 6.04
C ASP A 337 -25.32 -0.11 6.06
N GLN A 338 -24.48 0.16 5.04
CA GLN A 338 -23.75 1.42 4.89
C GLN A 338 -24.65 2.64 4.85
N ASP A 339 -25.83 2.53 4.23
CA ASP A 339 -26.79 3.63 4.14
C ASP A 339 -27.41 3.94 5.50
N ALA A 340 -27.74 2.90 6.29
CA ALA A 340 -28.25 3.08 7.65
C ALA A 340 -27.21 3.70 8.58
N VAL A 341 -25.96 3.25 8.51
CA VAL A 341 -24.84 3.82 9.31
C VAL A 341 -24.57 5.27 8.91
N ARG A 342 -24.51 5.55 7.61
CA ARG A 342 -24.34 6.92 7.10
C ARG A 342 -25.43 7.84 7.60
N ALA A 343 -26.69 7.46 7.44
CA ALA A 343 -27.84 8.23 7.89
C ALA A 343 -27.82 8.45 9.42
N ALA A 344 -27.46 7.44 10.19
CA ALA A 344 -27.36 7.54 11.65
C ALA A 344 -26.27 8.53 12.09
N ILE A 345 -25.12 8.55 11.41
CA ILE A 345 -24.03 9.49 11.71
C ILE A 345 -24.40 10.92 11.26
N GLU A 346 -24.98 11.11 10.09
CA GLU A 346 -25.36 12.41 9.54
C GLU A 346 -26.45 13.12 10.39
N VAL A 347 -27.31 12.38 11.07
CA VAL A 347 -28.32 12.94 11.99
C VAL A 347 -27.68 13.57 13.23
N LEU A 348 -26.41 13.26 13.54
CA LEU A 348 -25.68 13.84 14.68
C LEU A 348 -25.04 15.21 14.36
N ALA A 349 -25.15 15.68 13.11
CA ALA A 349 -24.53 16.92 12.62
C ALA A 349 -25.20 18.22 13.12
#